data_05f17362fb2626c7676b697ddcb6ba8b
#
_entry.id   05f17362fb2626c7676b697ddcb6ba8b
#
_cell.length_a   1.000
_cell.length_b   1.000
_cell.length_c   1.000
_cell.angle_alpha   90.00
_cell.angle_beta   90.00
_cell.angle_gamma   90.00
#
_symmetry.space_group_name_H-M   'P 1'
#
loop_
_entity.id
_entity.type
_entity.pdbx_description
1 polymer ?
#
loop_
_entity_poly.entity_id
_entity_poly.type
_entity_poly.pdbx_seq_one_letter_code
_entity_poly.pdbx_strand_id
1 'polypeptide(L)'
;MKLQRILLTSALLSACVISSACSAGDSDNPDGKGGSGTGGASTSQGGAANASGGAAMGGASLGNGGSGTGGSVAAFGGASNSGSGGGANGGNGSGGATTGSGGAATAGSSGSGGRSAGGVSNAGGSAAKGGSTSVAGSSSSAGSGNGGSVGSGGSTGAASAEDEGADCQVGTLPDSGALTANSKLPDPFKKLDGTRIASKSEWRCRREEIKKLAEKFVYGEKPAKPTMVTGTVSNSSVTVNVSHNGKSSSFSASISLPSGTGPFPAVVVVGGFGADTTTIKNAGAAIISYDPLAVGKEGTPRNNKQGAFYTIYGSSSTTGLLAAWGWGVSRIIDVIAQSSGSVIKADAIGVTGCSRYGKSAFLIGVLDQRIALTMPIESGSAGVPIWRGIPGEGAQSLSSAYGEQPWFGDAFGAFTSSPTKLPIDTHEIVAMVAPRGLFIMDNPHIANLGPKSAHVAALGGAEVYKALGAGDNISYWSDVQDGTHCAVRPEWKDPLTKSIKKFLLKSGSDPGVIKASSKASGNLADWRDWQTPTLN
;
A
#
# COMPACT_ATOMS: atom_id res chain seq x y z
N MET A 1 -10.23 -67.67 -6.12
CA MET A 1 -9.85 -68.21 -7.46
C MET A 1 -8.93 -67.20 -8.11
N LYS A 2 -7.65 -67.64 -8.20
CA LYS A 2 -6.57 -67.38 -9.20
C LYS A 2 -6.31 -65.93 -9.61
N LEU A 3 -5.23 -65.23 -9.12
CA LEU A 3 -3.79 -65.40 -9.45
C LEU A 3 -3.43 -65.28 -10.94
N GLN A 4 -2.60 -64.21 -11.25
CA GLN A 4 -1.31 -64.22 -11.97
C GLN A 4 -0.96 -62.77 -12.31
N ARG A 5 0.02 -62.11 -11.79
CA ARG A 5 1.49 -62.10 -11.83
C ARG A 5 2.09 -62.39 -13.24
N ILE A 6 2.84 -61.39 -13.74
CA ILE A 6 4.11 -61.48 -14.50
C ILE A 6 4.65 -60.04 -14.54
N LEU A 7 5.67 -59.73 -14.12
CA LEU A 7 7.10 -59.63 -13.89
C LEU A 7 7.97 -59.59 -15.18
N LEU A 8 9.06 -58.80 -15.07
CA LEU A 8 10.35 -58.77 -15.77
C LEU A 8 10.45 -57.86 -17.00
N THR A 9 11.52 -57.11 -17.28
CA THR A 9 12.94 -56.93 -16.82
C THR A 9 13.49 -55.70 -17.50
N SER A 10 14.22 -54.81 -16.86
CA SER A 10 15.70 -54.57 -16.88
C SER A 10 16.43 -54.50 -18.21
N ALA A 11 17.15 -53.39 -18.45
CA ALA A 11 18.54 -53.24 -18.87
C ALA A 11 18.80 -51.74 -19.17
N LEU A 12 19.65 -51.01 -18.51
CA LEU A 12 21.10 -50.98 -18.27
C LEU A 12 21.94 -50.48 -19.46
N LEU A 13 22.81 -49.50 -19.12
CA LEU A 13 24.11 -49.06 -19.71
C LEU A 13 23.99 -48.08 -20.89
N SER A 14 24.77 -46.99 -21.00
CA SER A 14 26.18 -46.81 -20.62
C SER A 14 26.58 -45.36 -20.64
N ALA A 15 27.47 -45.00 -19.79
CA ALA A 15 28.22 -43.74 -19.71
C ALA A 15 29.23 -43.63 -20.86
N CYS A 16 29.57 -42.42 -21.24
CA CYS A 16 30.89 -42.13 -21.78
C CYS A 16 31.36 -40.75 -21.36
N VAL A 17 32.36 -40.76 -20.52
CA VAL A 17 33.23 -39.65 -20.11
C VAL A 17 34.33 -39.56 -21.16
N ILE A 18 34.66 -38.35 -21.65
CA ILE A 18 36.00 -38.04 -22.14
C ILE A 18 36.35 -36.62 -21.74
N SER A 19 37.37 -36.51 -20.93
CA SER A 19 38.19 -35.37 -20.58
C SER A 19 39.36 -35.22 -21.56
N SER A 20 39.83 -33.99 -21.80
CA SER A 20 41.25 -33.59 -22.05
C SER A 20 41.24 -32.12 -22.38
N ALA A 21 41.78 -31.17 -21.66
CA ALA A 21 43.10 -30.89 -21.10
C ALA A 21 44.10 -30.36 -22.14
N CYS A 22 44.68 -29.19 -21.80
CA CYS A 22 45.95 -28.56 -22.15
C CYS A 22 46.06 -27.97 -23.57
N SER A 23 46.65 -26.81 -23.80
CA SER A 23 47.97 -26.31 -23.35
C SER A 23 48.13 -24.82 -23.63
N ALA A 24 49.00 -24.23 -22.86
CA ALA A 24 49.58 -22.89 -22.94
C ALA A 24 50.46 -22.68 -24.16
N GLY A 25 50.68 -21.41 -24.51
CA GLY A 25 51.72 -20.97 -25.44
C GLY A 25 51.96 -19.47 -25.27
N ASP A 26 53.10 -19.18 -24.72
CA ASP A 26 53.71 -17.88 -24.41
C ASP A 26 54.28 -17.18 -25.66
N SER A 27 54.69 -15.90 -25.38
CA SER A 27 55.75 -15.09 -26.03
C SER A 27 55.30 -14.22 -27.23
N ASP A 28 55.58 -12.98 -27.36
CA ASP A 28 56.69 -12.08 -27.05
C ASP A 28 56.36 -10.65 -27.49
N ASN A 29 56.80 -9.67 -26.75
CA ASN A 29 56.95 -8.26 -27.12
C ASN A 29 58.26 -8.11 -27.94
N PRO A 30 58.48 -7.12 -28.85
CA PRO A 30 59.04 -5.87 -28.39
C PRO A 30 58.82 -4.57 -29.20
N ASP A 31 58.97 -3.47 -28.46
CA ASP A 31 59.59 -2.16 -28.74
C ASP A 31 59.32 -1.39 -30.05
N GLY A 32 59.07 -0.06 -29.81
CA GLY A 32 59.34 0.94 -30.83
C GLY A 32 58.78 2.36 -30.57
N LYS A 33 59.48 3.13 -29.81
CA LYS A 33 59.78 4.57 -29.85
C LYS A 33 59.02 5.53 -30.81
N GLY A 34 58.49 6.62 -30.19
CA GLY A 34 59.02 8.00 -30.46
C GLY A 34 58.24 8.86 -31.45
N GLY A 35 57.84 10.04 -31.03
CA GLY A 35 57.50 11.14 -31.92
C GLY A 35 56.66 12.25 -31.25
N SER A 36 57.35 13.28 -30.80
CA SER A 36 56.82 14.58 -30.35
C SER A 36 56.26 15.42 -31.48
N GLY A 37 55.21 16.19 -31.22
CA GLY A 37 54.70 17.21 -32.13
C GLY A 37 53.75 18.18 -31.45
N THR A 38 54.21 19.38 -31.32
CA THR A 38 53.69 20.60 -30.73
C THR A 38 52.47 21.21 -31.47
N GLY A 39 51.59 21.83 -30.72
CA GLY A 39 51.03 23.15 -31.02
C GLY A 39 49.64 23.22 -31.62
N GLY A 40 48.83 24.02 -30.99
CA GLY A 40 47.64 24.65 -31.61
C GLY A 40 46.49 24.91 -30.66
N ALA A 41 46.49 26.08 -30.04
CA ALA A 41 45.32 26.64 -29.33
C ALA A 41 44.33 27.18 -30.34
N SER A 42 43.06 26.95 -30.14
CA SER A 42 41.99 27.90 -30.54
C SER A 42 40.76 27.75 -29.71
N THR A 43 40.36 28.86 -29.18
CA THR A 43 39.16 29.17 -28.40
C THR A 43 37.88 29.11 -29.26
N SER A 44 36.79 28.55 -28.74
CA SER A 44 35.46 29.04 -29.01
C SER A 44 34.45 28.63 -27.94
N GLN A 45 33.67 29.61 -27.60
CA GLN A 45 32.64 29.68 -26.57
C GLN A 45 31.42 28.76 -26.82
N GLY A 46 30.76 28.37 -25.72
CA GLY A 46 29.32 28.47 -25.57
C GLY A 46 28.53 27.20 -25.69
N GLY A 47 27.88 26.80 -24.62
CA GLY A 47 26.79 25.85 -24.64
C GLY A 47 26.59 25.18 -23.27
N ALA A 48 25.83 25.84 -22.40
CA ALA A 48 25.38 25.23 -21.15
C ALA A 48 24.29 24.19 -21.48
N ALA A 49 24.55 22.93 -21.20
CA ALA A 49 23.53 21.89 -21.14
C ALA A 49 23.43 21.39 -19.70
N ASN A 50 22.31 21.69 -19.09
CA ASN A 50 21.92 21.16 -17.78
C ASN A 50 21.78 19.64 -17.87
N ALA A 51 22.70 18.90 -17.30
CA ALA A 51 22.52 17.50 -16.96
C ALA A 51 21.99 17.39 -15.54
N SER A 52 20.71 17.11 -15.40
CA SER A 52 20.08 16.73 -14.13
C SER A 52 20.66 15.37 -13.70
N GLY A 53 21.46 15.40 -12.63
CA GLY A 53 22.00 14.21 -11.99
C GLY A 53 20.90 13.40 -11.33
N GLY A 54 20.64 12.20 -11.84
CA GLY A 54 19.85 11.19 -11.16
C GLY A 54 20.65 10.64 -9.98
N ALA A 55 20.15 10.83 -8.78
CA ALA A 55 20.67 10.18 -7.58
C ALA A 55 20.38 8.67 -7.64
N ALA A 56 21.39 7.88 -7.93
CA ALA A 56 21.34 6.43 -7.79
C ALA A 56 21.35 6.07 -6.30
N MET A 57 20.28 5.51 -5.84
CA MET A 57 20.17 4.92 -4.51
C MET A 57 20.96 3.61 -4.49
N GLY A 58 22.04 3.57 -3.71
CA GLY A 58 22.94 2.43 -3.62
C GLY A 58 22.29 1.19 -3.03
N GLY A 59 22.27 0.13 -3.79
CA GLY A 59 22.02 -1.22 -3.29
C GLY A 59 23.27 -1.75 -2.58
N ALA A 60 23.12 -2.26 -1.36
CA ALA A 60 24.18 -2.93 -0.62
C ALA A 60 24.48 -4.29 -1.25
N SER A 61 25.64 -4.43 -1.86
CA SER A 61 26.21 -5.70 -2.29
C SER A 61 27.33 -6.06 -1.32
N LEU A 62 27.24 -7.21 -0.69
CA LEU A 62 28.32 -7.80 0.10
C LEU A 62 29.29 -8.51 -0.84
N GLY A 63 30.41 -7.88 -1.11
CA GLY A 63 31.53 -8.49 -1.81
C GLY A 63 32.79 -8.42 -0.96
N ASN A 64 33.48 -9.54 -0.87
CA ASN A 64 34.68 -9.75 -0.07
C ASN A 64 35.91 -9.05 -0.65
N GLY A 65 36.64 -8.32 0.20
CA GLY A 65 38.08 -8.13 0.21
C GLY A 65 38.71 -7.24 -0.88
N GLY A 66 39.09 -6.03 -0.49
CA GLY A 66 40.03 -5.20 -1.23
C GLY A 66 40.11 -3.80 -0.59
N SER A 67 41.27 -3.46 -0.03
CA SER A 67 41.54 -2.19 0.60
C SER A 67 41.45 -1.01 -0.39
N GLY A 68 40.60 -0.03 -0.09
CA GLY A 68 40.54 1.23 -0.84
C GLY A 68 39.62 2.21 -0.14
N THR A 69 40.19 3.34 0.23
CA THR A 69 39.64 4.47 0.97
C THR A 69 38.38 5.09 0.38
N GLY A 70 37.36 5.31 1.20
CA GLY A 70 36.40 6.42 1.13
C GLY A 70 35.11 6.16 0.38
N GLY A 71 34.05 5.80 1.09
CA GLY A 71 32.68 5.84 0.62
C GLY A 71 31.73 5.61 1.79
N SER A 72 31.05 6.66 2.24
CA SER A 72 30.08 6.57 3.32
C SER A 72 28.87 5.76 2.92
N VAL A 73 28.76 4.56 3.45
CA VAL A 73 27.50 3.77 3.41
C VAL A 73 26.69 4.14 4.63
N ALA A 74 25.49 4.64 4.41
CA ALA A 74 24.51 4.79 5.47
C ALA A 74 24.07 3.40 5.96
N ALA A 75 24.70 2.95 7.04
CA ALA A 75 24.26 1.79 7.79
C ALA A 75 23.04 2.20 8.63
N PHE A 76 21.97 1.42 8.55
CA PHE A 76 20.85 1.50 9.46
C PHE A 76 21.33 1.10 10.86
N GLY A 77 21.64 2.10 11.70
CA GLY A 77 22.03 1.91 13.08
C GLY A 77 20.81 1.61 13.94
N GLY A 78 20.64 0.35 14.28
CA GLY A 78 19.85 -0.05 15.42
C GLY A 78 20.63 0.29 16.70
N ALA A 79 20.16 1.25 17.49
CA ALA A 79 20.68 1.52 18.82
C ALA A 79 20.30 0.35 19.75
N SER A 80 21.24 -0.51 20.02
CA SER A 80 21.18 -1.44 21.14
C SER A 80 21.73 -0.75 22.38
N ASN A 81 20.85 -0.42 23.29
CA ASN A 81 21.17 0.04 24.64
C ASN A 81 21.42 -1.19 25.51
N SER A 82 22.67 -1.51 25.77
CA SER A 82 23.05 -2.43 26.84
C SER A 82 23.66 -1.64 27.99
N GLY A 83 22.86 -1.45 29.03
CA GLY A 83 23.33 -0.95 30.32
C GLY A 83 24.05 -2.05 31.10
N SER A 84 25.19 -1.73 31.67
CA SER A 84 25.74 -2.42 32.83
C SER A 84 26.37 -1.40 33.74
N GLY A 85 25.95 -1.43 34.98
CA GLY A 85 26.34 -0.54 36.03
C GLY A 85 27.71 -0.77 36.59
N GLY A 86 28.11 0.17 37.42
CA GLY A 86 29.09 -0.05 38.46
C GLY A 86 29.97 1.16 38.79
N GLY A 87 29.80 1.70 39.97
CA GLY A 87 30.91 2.12 40.79
C GLY A 87 31.18 3.62 40.97
N ALA A 88 30.92 4.02 42.18
CA ALA A 88 31.13 5.28 42.90
C ALA A 88 32.56 5.88 42.83
N ASN A 89 32.66 7.20 42.93
CA ASN A 89 33.26 8.00 43.98
C ASN A 89 33.54 9.44 43.49
N GLY A 90 32.95 10.42 44.13
CA GLY A 90 33.57 11.32 45.10
C GLY A 90 34.43 12.46 44.51
N GLY A 91 33.97 13.69 44.64
CA GLY A 91 34.84 14.87 44.45
C GLY A 91 34.05 16.18 44.54
N ASN A 92 34.16 16.80 45.68
CA ASN A 92 33.75 18.16 46.04
C ASN A 92 34.33 19.23 45.11
N GLY A 93 33.57 20.32 44.93
CA GLY A 93 34.06 21.56 44.36
C GLY A 93 33.02 22.67 44.32
N SER A 94 33.15 23.54 45.30
CA SER A 94 32.34 24.71 45.62
C SER A 94 32.31 25.82 44.55
N GLY A 95 31.20 26.57 44.52
CA GLY A 95 31.26 28.04 44.58
C GLY A 95 30.92 28.83 43.33
N GLY A 96 29.93 29.69 43.45
CA GLY A 96 29.79 30.87 42.62
C GLY A 96 28.36 31.30 42.33
N ALA A 97 27.73 31.94 43.31
CA ALA A 97 26.55 32.73 43.09
C ALA A 97 26.90 34.12 42.58
N THR A 98 26.19 34.62 41.60
CA THR A 98 26.00 36.06 41.42
C THR A 98 24.60 36.35 40.95
N THR A 99 23.96 37.11 41.74
CA THR A 99 22.66 37.79 41.64
C THR A 99 22.70 38.90 40.60
N GLY A 100 21.56 39.13 39.97
CA GLY A 100 21.35 40.30 39.12
C GLY A 100 19.85 40.50 38.87
N SER A 101 19.31 41.41 39.66
CA SER A 101 17.92 41.84 39.72
C SER A 101 17.48 42.70 38.53
N GLY A 102 16.18 42.65 38.21
CA GLY A 102 15.31 43.80 38.26
C GLY A 102 14.87 44.39 36.95
N GLY A 103 13.60 44.51 36.75
CA GLY A 103 12.97 45.38 35.76
C GLY A 103 11.51 45.07 35.49
N ALA A 104 10.63 45.50 36.36
CA ALA A 104 9.19 45.61 36.09
C ALA A 104 8.87 47.01 35.56
N ALA A 105 7.92 47.09 34.60
CA ALA A 105 7.11 48.29 34.32
C ALA A 105 5.88 47.86 33.52
N THR A 106 4.76 47.73 34.15
CA THR A 106 3.53 48.54 34.30
C THR A 106 2.97 49.15 33.01
N ALA A 107 1.81 48.63 32.66
CA ALA A 107 0.48 49.23 32.46
C ALA A 107 0.33 50.53 31.66
N GLY A 108 -0.62 50.45 30.75
CA GLY A 108 -1.24 51.59 30.09
C GLY A 108 -2.56 51.21 29.48
N SER A 109 -3.63 51.60 30.12
CA SER A 109 -5.03 51.40 29.79
C SER A 109 -5.56 52.52 28.92
N SER A 110 -6.74 52.23 28.35
CA SER A 110 -7.88 53.13 28.10
C SER A 110 -8.07 53.74 26.73
N GLY A 111 -9.34 53.67 26.34
CA GLY A 111 -10.07 54.59 25.47
C GLY A 111 -10.96 53.84 24.46
N SER A 112 -12.14 53.41 24.75
CA SER A 112 -13.47 54.06 24.86
C SER A 112 -13.93 54.83 23.57
N GLY A 113 -15.05 54.37 22.99
CA GLY A 113 -16.06 55.24 22.49
C GLY A 113 -16.45 55.09 21.02
N GLY A 114 -17.72 54.82 20.79
CA GLY A 114 -18.35 55.19 19.51
C GLY A 114 -19.53 54.30 19.10
N ARG A 115 -20.68 54.53 19.71
CA ARG A 115 -22.02 54.11 19.23
C ARG A 115 -22.51 55.05 18.12
N SER A 116 -23.24 54.48 17.17
CA SER A 116 -24.45 55.06 16.54
C SER A 116 -25.07 53.98 15.68
N ALA A 117 -26.13 53.59 15.84
CA ALA A 117 -27.58 53.64 15.87
C ALA A 117 -28.20 54.37 14.67
N GLY A 118 -29.19 53.71 14.08
CA GLY A 118 -30.17 54.25 13.16
C GLY A 118 -30.21 53.46 11.87
N GLY A 119 -31.29 52.95 11.42
CA GLY A 119 -32.70 53.04 11.68
C GLY A 119 -33.45 52.57 10.47
N VAL A 120 -34.37 51.70 10.74
CA VAL A 120 -35.78 51.57 10.32
C VAL A 120 -36.19 51.71 8.85
N SER A 121 -36.87 50.70 8.39
CA SER A 121 -38.27 50.52 7.91
C SER A 121 -38.44 50.68 6.40
N ASN A 122 -39.26 49.98 5.68
CA ASN A 122 -40.60 49.46 5.75
C ASN A 122 -40.89 48.76 4.42
N ALA A 123 -41.49 47.61 4.43
CA ALA A 123 -42.91 47.34 4.24
C ALA A 123 -43.46 47.43 2.80
N GLY A 124 -44.19 46.39 2.49
CA GLY A 124 -45.27 46.36 1.50
C GLY A 124 -44.95 45.51 0.27
N GLY A 125 -45.70 44.56 -0.13
CA GLY A 125 -47.05 44.16 0.06
C GLY A 125 -47.50 43.34 -1.11
N SER A 126 -48.40 42.38 -0.81
CA SER A 126 -49.51 41.87 -1.62
C SER A 126 -49.27 40.95 -2.83
N ALA A 127 -49.48 39.70 -2.69
CA ALA A 127 -50.64 38.87 -3.07
C ALA A 127 -51.27 39.05 -4.44
N ALA A 128 -51.29 38.00 -5.24
CA ALA A 128 -52.42 37.66 -6.11
C ALA A 128 -52.48 36.14 -6.38
N LYS A 129 -53.68 35.66 -6.19
CA LYS A 129 -54.26 34.34 -6.34
C LYS A 129 -54.48 33.94 -7.82
N GLY A 130 -54.66 32.66 -7.99
CA GLY A 130 -55.48 32.04 -9.04
C GLY A 130 -54.72 30.93 -9.76
N GLY A 131 -55.20 29.75 -9.96
CA GLY A 131 -56.47 29.11 -9.83
C GLY A 131 -56.31 27.69 -10.34
N SER A 132 -57.12 26.83 -9.82
CA SER A 132 -57.30 25.40 -10.08
C SER A 132 -57.60 25.05 -11.52
N THR A 133 -57.20 23.82 -11.95
CA THR A 133 -58.18 22.87 -12.46
C THR A 133 -57.61 21.44 -12.47
N SER A 134 -58.33 20.58 -11.84
CA SER A 134 -58.28 19.12 -11.81
C SER A 134 -58.82 18.54 -13.11
N VAL A 135 -58.25 17.41 -13.59
CA VAL A 135 -59.05 16.37 -14.23
C VAL A 135 -58.49 14.99 -13.83
N ALA A 136 -59.36 14.22 -13.30
CA ALA A 136 -59.22 12.80 -12.98
C ALA A 136 -59.37 11.91 -14.23
N GLY A 137 -58.75 10.77 -14.21
CA GLY A 137 -58.99 9.69 -15.17
C GLY A 137 -58.45 8.38 -14.67
N SER A 138 -59.36 7.60 -14.10
CA SER A 138 -59.19 6.19 -13.70
C SER A 138 -59.15 5.28 -14.93
N SER A 139 -58.38 4.19 -14.87
CA SER A 139 -58.97 2.83 -15.01
C SER A 139 -57.91 1.73 -14.93
N SER A 140 -58.26 0.78 -14.13
CA SER A 140 -57.77 -0.55 -13.84
C SER A 140 -57.58 -1.45 -15.05
N SER A 141 -56.59 -2.34 -15.01
CA SER A 141 -56.81 -3.75 -15.40
C SER A 141 -55.76 -4.67 -14.78
N ALA A 142 -56.19 -5.63 -14.05
CA ALA A 142 -55.46 -6.77 -13.55
C ALA A 142 -55.15 -7.75 -14.69
N GLY A 143 -53.96 -8.33 -14.65
CA GLY A 143 -53.54 -9.43 -15.51
C GLY A 143 -52.62 -10.38 -14.74
N SER A 144 -53.20 -11.49 -14.27
CA SER A 144 -52.45 -12.65 -13.76
C SER A 144 -51.79 -13.39 -14.92
N GLY A 145 -50.54 -13.77 -14.74
CA GLY A 145 -49.84 -14.60 -15.72
C GLY A 145 -48.57 -15.21 -15.19
N ASN A 146 -48.65 -16.32 -14.59
CA ASN A 146 -47.82 -17.54 -14.61
C ASN A 146 -46.29 -17.46 -14.66
N GLY A 147 -45.69 -18.29 -13.80
CA GLY A 147 -44.30 -18.56 -13.54
C GLY A 147 -43.44 -18.89 -14.78
N GLY A 148 -42.26 -18.35 -14.76
CA GLY A 148 -41.19 -18.64 -15.68
C GLY A 148 -39.93 -18.90 -14.92
N SER A 149 -39.30 -20.01 -15.19
CA SER A 149 -38.05 -20.56 -14.67
C SER A 149 -36.95 -19.54 -14.50
N VAL A 150 -36.29 -19.59 -13.34
CA VAL A 150 -35.02 -18.95 -13.09
C VAL A 150 -33.96 -19.55 -14.00
N GLY A 151 -33.68 -18.89 -15.11
CA GLY A 151 -32.47 -19.09 -15.88
C GLY A 151 -31.31 -18.46 -15.10
N SER A 152 -30.28 -19.26 -14.76
CA SER A 152 -28.97 -18.77 -14.33
C SER A 152 -28.37 -17.89 -15.42
N GLY A 153 -28.71 -16.61 -15.41
CA GLY A 153 -28.07 -15.59 -16.18
C GLY A 153 -26.72 -15.28 -15.55
N GLY A 154 -25.64 -15.58 -16.27
CA GLY A 154 -24.32 -15.11 -15.91
C GLY A 154 -24.35 -13.61 -15.67
N SER A 155 -24.08 -13.19 -14.46
CA SER A 155 -23.83 -11.79 -14.12
C SER A 155 -22.65 -11.30 -14.94
N THR A 156 -22.90 -10.50 -15.96
CA THR A 156 -21.91 -9.57 -16.45
C THR A 156 -21.69 -8.58 -15.32
N GLY A 157 -20.67 -8.91 -14.45
CA GLY A 157 -20.36 -8.10 -13.30
C GLY A 157 -20.09 -6.68 -13.74
N ALA A 158 -20.92 -5.75 -13.27
CA ALA A 158 -20.60 -4.34 -13.34
C ALA A 158 -19.19 -4.17 -12.77
N ALA A 159 -18.33 -3.40 -13.46
CA ALA A 159 -16.99 -3.09 -12.97
C ALA A 159 -17.12 -2.50 -11.57
N SER A 160 -16.35 -3.01 -10.60
CA SER A 160 -16.38 -2.50 -9.23
C SER A 160 -16.03 -1.00 -9.21
N ALA A 161 -16.72 -0.27 -8.36
CA ALA A 161 -16.41 1.14 -8.13
C ALA A 161 -15.11 1.29 -7.32
N GLU A 162 -14.42 2.43 -7.45
CA GLU A 162 -13.25 2.75 -6.61
C GLU A 162 -13.61 2.63 -5.13
N ASP A 163 -14.78 3.11 -4.77
CA ASP A 163 -15.34 3.06 -3.42
C ASP A 163 -16.76 2.49 -3.45
N GLU A 164 -16.86 1.19 -3.25
CA GLU A 164 -18.17 0.50 -3.24
C GLU A 164 -19.03 0.85 -2.01
N GLY A 165 -18.42 1.43 -0.97
CA GLY A 165 -19.08 1.76 0.29
C GLY A 165 -19.49 3.22 0.42
N ALA A 166 -19.24 4.07 -0.60
CA ALA A 166 -19.45 5.51 -0.52
C ALA A 166 -20.90 5.94 -0.21
N ASP A 167 -21.88 5.10 -0.51
CA ASP A 167 -23.30 5.30 -0.21
C ASP A 167 -23.73 4.79 1.18
N CYS A 168 -22.84 4.12 1.92
CA CYS A 168 -23.13 3.62 3.25
C CYS A 168 -23.23 4.76 4.27
N GLN A 169 -24.25 4.67 5.12
CA GLN A 169 -24.37 5.57 6.27
C GLN A 169 -23.42 5.11 7.37
N VAL A 170 -22.31 5.83 7.53
CA VAL A 170 -21.37 5.61 8.62
C VAL A 170 -21.78 6.45 9.83
N GLY A 171 -21.90 5.80 10.99
CA GLY A 171 -22.22 6.48 12.25
C GLY A 171 -21.13 7.49 12.65
N THR A 172 -21.37 8.22 13.75
CA THR A 172 -20.38 9.16 14.29
C THR A 172 -19.10 8.42 14.69
N LEU A 173 -17.98 8.82 14.10
CA LEU A 173 -16.67 8.27 14.45
C LEU A 173 -16.25 8.75 15.85
N PRO A 174 -15.69 7.88 16.69
CA PRO A 174 -15.28 8.26 18.05
C PRO A 174 -14.21 9.36 18.01
N ASP A 175 -14.18 10.20 19.04
CA ASP A 175 -13.09 11.15 19.24
C ASP A 175 -11.87 10.45 19.81
N SER A 176 -10.67 10.94 19.46
CA SER A 176 -9.40 10.35 19.92
C SER A 176 -9.28 10.31 21.44
N GLY A 177 -9.84 11.32 22.14
CA GLY A 177 -9.86 11.39 23.60
C GLY A 177 -10.80 10.39 24.27
N ALA A 178 -11.80 9.87 23.55
CA ALA A 178 -12.76 8.90 24.05
C ALA A 178 -12.31 7.43 23.88
N LEU A 179 -11.20 7.20 23.16
CA LEU A 179 -10.70 5.86 22.89
C LEU A 179 -10.05 5.23 24.12
N THR A 180 -10.54 4.05 24.50
CA THR A 180 -10.01 3.24 25.59
C THR A 180 -9.04 2.19 25.08
N ALA A 181 -8.01 1.88 25.88
CA ALA A 181 -7.07 0.84 25.53
C ALA A 181 -7.71 -0.55 25.53
N ASN A 182 -7.48 -1.33 24.49
CA ASN A 182 -7.83 -2.74 24.36
C ASN A 182 -6.60 -3.52 23.88
N SER A 183 -6.12 -4.46 24.67
CA SER A 183 -4.98 -5.32 24.31
C SER A 183 -5.32 -6.38 23.26
N LYS A 184 -6.60 -6.68 23.06
CA LYS A 184 -7.08 -7.62 22.04
C LYS A 184 -7.35 -6.90 20.73
N LEU A 185 -7.31 -7.64 19.64
CA LEU A 185 -7.71 -7.17 18.33
C LEU A 185 -9.21 -6.85 18.30
N PRO A 186 -9.63 -5.70 17.79
CA PRO A 186 -11.04 -5.37 17.65
C PRO A 186 -11.82 -6.43 16.85
N ASP A 187 -13.11 -6.57 17.15
CA ASP A 187 -14.00 -7.48 16.42
C ASP A 187 -14.34 -6.91 15.02
N PRO A 188 -13.84 -7.50 13.90
CA PRO A 188 -14.06 -6.96 12.56
C PRO A 188 -15.54 -7.02 12.13
N PHE A 189 -16.35 -7.82 12.80
CA PHE A 189 -17.77 -7.97 12.52
C PHE A 189 -18.66 -7.02 13.34
N LYS A 190 -18.09 -6.29 14.29
CA LYS A 190 -18.83 -5.36 15.17
C LYS A 190 -18.85 -3.97 14.58
N LYS A 191 -20.04 -3.44 14.32
CA LYS A 191 -20.27 -2.09 13.80
C LYS A 191 -20.03 -1.01 14.86
N LEU A 192 -19.95 0.24 14.43
CA LEU A 192 -19.79 1.40 15.33
C LEU A 192 -20.95 1.54 16.32
N ASP A 193 -22.15 1.10 15.97
CA ASP A 193 -23.32 1.08 16.86
C ASP A 193 -23.29 -0.02 17.93
N GLY A 194 -22.25 -0.87 17.92
CA GLY A 194 -22.07 -1.97 18.86
C GLY A 194 -22.74 -3.28 18.43
N THR A 195 -23.55 -3.30 17.39
CA THR A 195 -24.15 -4.51 16.84
C THR A 195 -23.17 -5.25 15.93
N ARG A 196 -23.41 -6.54 15.69
CA ARG A 196 -22.59 -7.33 14.74
C ARG A 196 -23.36 -7.53 13.43
N ILE A 197 -22.62 -7.59 12.32
CA ILE A 197 -23.19 -7.96 11.03
C ILE A 197 -23.68 -9.43 11.06
N ALA A 198 -24.80 -9.68 10.40
CA ALA A 198 -25.45 -11.00 10.32
C ALA A 198 -25.50 -11.57 8.89
N SER A 199 -25.25 -10.73 7.88
CA SER A 199 -25.26 -11.13 6.48
C SER A 199 -23.99 -10.68 5.74
N LYS A 200 -23.65 -11.39 4.65
CA LYS A 200 -22.51 -11.04 3.79
C LYS A 200 -22.68 -9.67 3.14
N SER A 201 -23.93 -9.28 2.84
CA SER A 201 -24.23 -7.96 2.25
C SER A 201 -23.92 -6.79 3.16
N GLU A 202 -24.00 -6.96 4.50
CA GLU A 202 -23.65 -5.92 5.45
C GLU A 202 -22.15 -5.64 5.52
N TRP A 203 -21.31 -6.61 5.06
CA TRP A 203 -19.85 -6.43 5.06
C TRP A 203 -19.41 -5.18 4.26
N ARG A 204 -20.10 -4.87 3.17
CA ARG A 204 -19.78 -3.69 2.36
C ARG A 204 -19.79 -2.40 3.20
N CYS A 205 -20.82 -2.21 4.02
CA CYS A 205 -20.93 -1.02 4.86
C CYS A 205 -20.06 -1.11 6.12
N ARG A 206 -19.86 -2.31 6.69
CA ARG A 206 -18.88 -2.48 7.78
C ARG A 206 -17.46 -2.17 7.31
N ARG A 207 -17.09 -2.58 6.10
CA ARG A 207 -15.82 -2.21 5.47
C ARG A 207 -15.65 -0.70 5.34
N GLU A 208 -16.72 0.04 4.99
CA GLU A 208 -16.68 1.50 4.93
C GLU A 208 -16.49 2.13 6.31
N GLU A 209 -17.11 1.60 7.37
CA GLU A 209 -16.83 2.06 8.75
C GLU A 209 -15.34 1.88 9.11
N ILE A 210 -14.76 0.72 8.82
CA ILE A 210 -13.33 0.44 9.05
C ILE A 210 -12.47 1.41 8.24
N LYS A 211 -12.82 1.66 6.96
CA LYS A 211 -12.12 2.63 6.12
C LYS A 211 -12.13 4.02 6.73
N LYS A 212 -13.29 4.50 7.20
CA LYS A 212 -13.39 5.83 7.83
C LYS A 212 -12.59 5.92 9.13
N LEU A 213 -12.54 4.86 9.93
CA LEU A 213 -11.66 4.79 11.09
C LEU A 213 -10.17 4.82 10.69
N ALA A 214 -9.80 4.06 9.66
CA ALA A 214 -8.43 4.03 9.15
C ALA A 214 -7.99 5.38 8.57
N GLU A 215 -8.87 6.06 7.83
CA GLU A 215 -8.65 7.41 7.33
C GLU A 215 -8.50 8.42 8.49
N LYS A 216 -9.39 8.38 9.48
CA LYS A 216 -9.37 9.31 10.62
C LYS A 216 -8.11 9.16 11.49
N PHE A 217 -7.70 7.93 11.80
CA PHE A 217 -6.70 7.70 12.84
C PHE A 217 -5.32 7.29 12.33
N VAL A 218 -5.21 6.78 11.09
CA VAL A 218 -3.97 6.16 10.62
C VAL A 218 -3.41 6.77 9.33
N TYR A 219 -4.20 6.82 8.25
CA TYR A 219 -3.64 7.14 6.93
C TYR A 219 -3.92 8.56 6.44
N GLY A 220 -4.88 9.26 7.06
CA GLY A 220 -5.49 10.44 6.49
C GLY A 220 -6.47 10.08 5.37
N GLU A 221 -7.36 10.98 5.04
CA GLU A 221 -8.41 10.77 4.05
C GLU A 221 -7.82 10.60 2.64
N LYS A 222 -8.26 9.57 1.92
CA LYS A 222 -8.10 9.48 0.47
C LYS A 222 -9.29 10.19 -0.17
N PRO A 223 -9.09 11.38 -0.77
CA PRO A 223 -10.18 12.14 -1.35
C PRO A 223 -10.90 11.35 -2.46
N ALA A 224 -12.17 11.65 -2.65
CA ALA A 224 -12.95 11.15 -3.77
C ALA A 224 -12.31 11.51 -5.11
N LYS A 225 -12.79 10.90 -6.20
CA LYS A 225 -12.30 11.17 -7.55
C LYS A 225 -12.33 12.67 -7.85
N PRO A 226 -11.23 13.27 -8.37
CA PRO A 226 -11.18 14.67 -8.76
C PRO A 226 -12.21 15.03 -9.83
N THR A 227 -12.51 16.31 -9.95
CA THR A 227 -13.49 16.82 -10.91
C THR A 227 -13.16 16.42 -12.35
N MET A 228 -11.87 16.43 -12.70
CA MET A 228 -11.41 16.05 -14.03
C MET A 228 -10.17 15.16 -13.92
N VAL A 229 -10.25 14.00 -14.54
CA VAL A 229 -9.13 13.08 -14.74
C VAL A 229 -9.12 12.71 -16.22
N THR A 230 -8.04 13.03 -16.90
CA THR A 230 -7.83 12.72 -18.33
C THR A 230 -6.44 12.14 -18.53
N GLY A 231 -6.18 11.57 -19.70
CA GLY A 231 -4.86 11.03 -20.01
C GLY A 231 -4.87 10.19 -21.28
N THR A 232 -3.77 9.47 -21.50
CA THR A 232 -3.62 8.58 -22.65
C THR A 232 -3.02 7.24 -22.20
N VAL A 233 -3.41 6.18 -22.88
CA VAL A 233 -2.81 4.85 -22.72
C VAL A 233 -2.21 4.45 -24.05
N SER A 234 -0.93 4.04 -24.01
CA SER A 234 -0.21 3.49 -25.16
C SER A 234 0.32 2.08 -24.82
N ASN A 235 1.03 1.45 -25.75
CA ASN A 235 1.69 0.16 -25.49
C ASN A 235 2.85 0.26 -24.49
N SER A 236 3.34 1.47 -24.21
CA SER A 236 4.53 1.68 -23.38
C SER A 236 4.31 2.60 -22.17
N SER A 237 3.18 3.30 -22.08
CA SER A 237 2.94 4.24 -20.99
C SER A 237 1.46 4.56 -20.79
N VAL A 238 1.14 5.00 -19.58
CA VAL A 238 -0.08 5.72 -19.24
C VAL A 238 0.30 7.11 -18.70
N THR A 239 -0.30 8.17 -19.26
CA THR A 239 -0.18 9.52 -18.73
C THR A 239 -1.47 9.90 -18.00
N VAL A 240 -1.35 10.62 -16.91
CA VAL A 240 -2.47 11.04 -16.07
C VAL A 240 -2.42 12.56 -15.88
N ASN A 241 -3.48 13.23 -16.23
CA ASN A 241 -3.68 14.65 -15.97
C ASN A 241 -4.88 14.81 -15.04
N VAL A 242 -4.71 15.55 -13.97
CA VAL A 242 -5.73 15.79 -12.95
C VAL A 242 -5.96 17.27 -12.79
N SER A 243 -7.23 17.67 -12.75
CA SER A 243 -7.64 19.03 -12.37
C SER A 243 -8.76 18.96 -11.33
N HIS A 244 -8.63 19.75 -10.27
CA HIS A 244 -9.60 19.83 -9.18
C HIS A 244 -9.49 21.19 -8.48
N ASN A 245 -10.62 21.87 -8.27
CA ASN A 245 -10.69 23.15 -7.57
C ASN A 245 -9.66 24.20 -8.09
N GLY A 246 -9.53 24.32 -9.41
CA GLY A 246 -8.62 25.28 -10.05
C GLY A 246 -7.14 24.93 -10.01
N LYS A 247 -6.77 23.79 -9.45
CA LYS A 247 -5.40 23.27 -9.43
C LYS A 247 -5.26 22.10 -10.40
N SER A 248 -4.08 21.97 -11.01
CA SER A 248 -3.78 20.90 -11.97
C SER A 248 -2.41 20.29 -11.69
N SER A 249 -2.28 19.00 -11.97
CA SER A 249 -1.02 18.26 -11.91
C SER A 249 -1.05 17.08 -12.86
N SER A 250 0.12 16.54 -13.19
CA SER A 250 0.25 15.38 -14.05
C SER A 250 1.35 14.43 -13.57
N PHE A 251 1.22 13.17 -13.93
CA PHE A 251 2.25 12.14 -13.74
C PHE A 251 2.06 11.02 -14.76
N SER A 252 2.99 10.08 -14.83
CA SER A 252 2.93 8.96 -15.76
C SER A 252 3.44 7.67 -15.12
N ALA A 253 3.08 6.53 -15.73
CA ALA A 253 3.65 5.24 -15.44
C ALA A 253 4.02 4.54 -16.74
N SER A 254 5.10 3.75 -16.75
CA SER A 254 5.49 2.98 -17.92
C SER A 254 4.75 1.64 -17.96
N ILE A 255 4.51 1.13 -19.18
CA ILE A 255 3.87 -0.16 -19.43
C ILE A 255 4.88 -1.09 -20.12
N SER A 256 4.94 -2.34 -19.65
CA SER A 256 5.65 -3.43 -20.33
C SER A 256 4.67 -4.59 -20.54
N LEU A 257 4.37 -4.86 -21.80
CA LEU A 257 3.40 -5.88 -22.18
C LEU A 257 4.03 -7.30 -22.14
N PRO A 258 3.24 -8.34 -21.83
CA PRO A 258 3.63 -9.72 -22.08
C PRO A 258 3.55 -10.04 -23.58
N SER A 259 4.00 -11.21 -23.98
CA SER A 259 3.75 -11.73 -25.33
C SER A 259 2.25 -12.03 -25.55
N GLY A 260 1.79 -11.91 -26.81
CA GLY A 260 0.41 -12.19 -27.21
C GLY A 260 -0.36 -10.95 -27.63
N THR A 261 -1.68 -11.10 -27.73
CA THR A 261 -2.61 -10.04 -28.16
C THR A 261 -3.43 -9.56 -26.97
N GLY A 262 -3.44 -8.24 -26.75
CA GLY A 262 -4.25 -7.60 -25.69
C GLY A 262 -5.75 -7.53 -26.03
N PRO A 263 -6.57 -6.89 -25.16
CA PRO A 263 -6.12 -6.20 -23.94
C PRO A 263 -5.70 -7.15 -22.83
N PHE A 264 -4.64 -6.78 -22.10
CA PHE A 264 -4.03 -7.60 -21.06
C PHE A 264 -4.53 -7.21 -19.66
N PRO A 265 -4.67 -8.15 -18.71
CA PRO A 265 -4.63 -7.81 -17.30
C PRO A 265 -3.30 -7.18 -16.96
N ALA A 266 -3.22 -6.41 -15.87
CA ALA A 266 -1.96 -5.77 -15.50
C ALA A 266 -1.70 -5.82 -13.99
N VAL A 267 -0.41 -5.75 -13.62
CA VAL A 267 0.02 -5.55 -12.23
C VAL A 267 0.76 -4.22 -12.14
N VAL A 268 0.28 -3.34 -11.28
CA VAL A 268 0.97 -2.11 -10.91
C VAL A 268 2.11 -2.47 -9.95
N VAL A 269 3.35 -2.21 -10.37
CA VAL A 269 4.55 -2.40 -9.57
C VAL A 269 4.94 -1.05 -8.99
N VAL A 270 4.79 -0.89 -7.68
CA VAL A 270 5.08 0.35 -6.96
C VAL A 270 6.56 0.40 -6.64
N GLY A 271 7.25 1.47 -7.04
CA GLY A 271 8.66 1.73 -6.71
C GLY A 271 9.69 0.85 -7.42
N GLY A 272 9.27 -0.11 -8.22
CA GLY A 272 10.12 -0.78 -9.23
C GLY A 272 11.08 -1.87 -8.76
N PHE A 273 11.14 -2.25 -7.45
CA PHE A 273 12.03 -3.31 -6.97
C PHE A 273 11.31 -4.36 -6.13
N GLY A 274 11.91 -5.55 -6.00
CA GLY A 274 11.41 -6.66 -5.17
C GLY A 274 10.26 -7.47 -5.80
N ALA A 275 9.68 -7.02 -6.90
CA ALA A 275 8.63 -7.74 -7.60
C ALA A 275 9.20 -8.68 -8.68
N ASP A 276 8.71 -9.91 -8.76
CA ASP A 276 9.05 -10.85 -9.83
C ASP A 276 8.27 -10.52 -11.11
N THR A 277 8.73 -9.47 -11.81
CA THR A 277 8.11 -9.00 -13.06
C THR A 277 8.20 -10.04 -14.17
N THR A 278 9.18 -10.92 -14.13
CA THR A 278 9.32 -12.03 -15.10
C THR A 278 8.20 -13.04 -14.93
N THR A 279 7.95 -13.50 -13.70
CA THR A 279 6.85 -14.42 -13.43
C THR A 279 5.49 -13.78 -13.74
N ILE A 280 5.29 -12.49 -13.41
CA ILE A 280 4.06 -11.77 -13.74
C ILE A 280 3.81 -11.75 -15.25
N LYS A 281 4.81 -11.39 -16.07
CA LYS A 281 4.67 -11.39 -17.54
C LYS A 281 4.47 -12.79 -18.11
N ASN A 282 5.20 -13.78 -17.62
CA ASN A 282 5.05 -15.16 -18.05
C ASN A 282 3.66 -15.74 -17.72
N ALA A 283 3.02 -15.24 -16.67
CA ALA A 283 1.63 -15.57 -16.35
C ALA A 283 0.61 -14.88 -17.26
N GLY A 284 1.02 -13.94 -18.12
CA GLY A 284 0.18 -13.26 -19.10
C GLY A 284 -0.35 -11.89 -18.65
N ALA A 285 0.22 -11.29 -17.59
CA ALA A 285 -0.14 -9.95 -17.14
C ALA A 285 0.91 -8.91 -17.54
N ALA A 286 0.47 -7.72 -17.96
CA ALA A 286 1.33 -6.58 -18.21
C ALA A 286 1.86 -6.00 -16.88
N ILE A 287 2.98 -5.29 -16.95
CA ILE A 287 3.53 -4.52 -15.84
C ILE A 287 3.22 -3.04 -16.07
N ILE A 288 2.69 -2.38 -15.05
CA ILE A 288 2.60 -0.92 -14.98
C ILE A 288 3.61 -0.48 -13.91
N SER A 289 4.77 0.01 -14.33
CA SER A 289 5.79 0.52 -13.39
C SER A 289 5.41 1.92 -12.96
N TYR A 290 5.09 2.07 -11.69
CA TYR A 290 4.60 3.30 -11.08
C TYR A 290 5.64 3.88 -10.13
N ASP A 291 6.06 5.12 -10.41
CA ASP A 291 6.87 5.91 -9.47
C ASP A 291 5.95 6.66 -8.49
N PRO A 292 5.81 6.21 -7.24
CA PRO A 292 4.95 6.86 -6.26
C PRO A 292 5.49 8.23 -5.83
N LEU A 293 6.81 8.50 -5.98
CA LEU A 293 7.44 9.75 -5.57
C LEU A 293 6.98 10.95 -6.42
N ALA A 294 6.55 10.70 -7.66
CA ALA A 294 5.92 11.72 -8.51
C ALA A 294 4.58 12.23 -7.92
N VAL A 295 3.89 11.38 -7.15
CA VAL A 295 2.58 11.69 -6.56
C VAL A 295 2.69 12.17 -5.13
N GLY A 296 3.58 11.57 -4.33
CA GLY A 296 3.89 11.97 -2.97
C GLY A 296 5.37 11.76 -2.67
N LYS A 297 6.14 12.84 -2.57
CA LYS A 297 7.60 12.80 -2.50
C LYS A 297 8.09 12.50 -1.09
N GLU A 298 8.90 11.45 -0.91
CA GLU A 298 9.66 11.20 0.32
C GLU A 298 10.72 12.28 0.56
N GLY A 299 11.21 12.40 1.78
CA GLY A 299 12.20 13.41 2.17
C GLY A 299 11.62 14.81 2.30
N THR A 300 10.30 14.97 2.29
CA THR A 300 9.64 16.25 2.52
C THR A 300 9.03 16.31 3.93
N PRO A 301 9.04 17.49 4.57
CA PRO A 301 8.46 17.64 5.91
C PRO A 301 6.94 17.34 5.89
N ARG A 302 6.43 16.81 7.00
CA ARG A 302 5.02 16.45 7.17
C ARG A 302 4.06 17.64 6.95
N ASN A 303 4.47 18.85 7.29
CA ASN A 303 3.70 20.08 7.08
C ASN A 303 3.96 20.78 5.72
N ASN A 304 4.82 20.20 4.88
CA ASN A 304 5.12 20.72 3.54
C ASN A 304 5.43 19.59 2.56
N LYS A 305 4.46 18.66 2.44
CA LYS A 305 4.53 17.51 1.53
C LYS A 305 4.46 17.97 0.07
N GLN A 306 5.10 17.24 -0.82
CA GLN A 306 5.22 17.57 -2.25
C GLN A 306 4.80 16.39 -3.13
N GLY A 307 4.56 16.67 -4.42
CA GLY A 307 4.11 15.74 -5.43
C GLY A 307 2.73 16.07 -5.98
N ALA A 308 2.29 15.33 -6.99
CA ALA A 308 1.05 15.62 -7.72
C ALA A 308 -0.18 15.69 -6.81
N PHE A 309 -0.28 14.78 -5.83
CA PHE A 309 -1.36 14.79 -4.85
C PHE A 309 -1.39 16.10 -4.05
N TYR A 310 -0.25 16.51 -3.52
CA TYR A 310 -0.16 17.71 -2.66
C TYR A 310 -0.22 19.01 -3.44
N THR A 311 0.09 19.00 -4.74
CA THR A 311 -0.21 20.12 -5.64
C THR A 311 -1.71 20.36 -5.73
N ILE A 312 -2.51 19.30 -5.78
CA ILE A 312 -3.97 19.39 -5.87
C ILE A 312 -4.61 19.73 -4.51
N TYR A 313 -4.25 18.97 -3.45
CA TYR A 313 -4.94 19.03 -2.15
C TYR A 313 -4.23 19.89 -1.09
N GLY A 314 -3.05 20.41 -1.39
CA GLY A 314 -2.27 21.27 -0.50
C GLY A 314 -1.13 20.53 0.20
N SER A 315 0.01 21.21 0.34
CA SER A 315 1.22 20.68 0.96
C SER A 315 1.06 20.35 2.44
N SER A 316 0.12 21.01 3.13
CA SER A 316 -0.22 20.79 4.54
C SER A 316 -1.36 19.78 4.75
N SER A 317 -1.82 19.08 3.71
CA SER A 317 -2.82 18.01 3.85
C SER A 317 -2.40 17.02 4.93
N THR A 318 -3.34 16.60 5.78
CA THR A 318 -3.10 15.59 6.84
C THR A 318 -2.97 14.16 6.31
N THR A 319 -3.25 13.97 5.02
CA THR A 319 -3.12 12.67 4.32
C THR A 319 -1.66 12.27 4.19
N GLY A 320 -1.32 11.03 4.57
CA GLY A 320 0.01 10.48 4.43
C GLY A 320 0.34 10.04 3.00
N LEU A 321 1.64 9.84 2.73
CA LEU A 321 2.13 9.44 1.40
C LEU A 321 1.51 8.13 0.93
N LEU A 322 1.28 7.15 1.81
CA LEU A 322 0.71 5.86 1.41
C LEU A 322 -0.69 6.01 0.79
N ALA A 323 -1.55 6.85 1.37
CA ALA A 323 -2.87 7.13 0.81
C ALA A 323 -2.79 7.99 -0.46
N ALA A 324 -1.85 8.95 -0.50
CA ALA A 324 -1.56 9.74 -1.70
C ALA A 324 -1.08 8.87 -2.87
N TRP A 325 -0.20 7.89 -2.61
CA TRP A 325 0.25 6.93 -3.61
C TRP A 325 -0.90 6.05 -4.12
N GLY A 326 -1.81 5.64 -3.20
CA GLY A 326 -3.04 4.94 -3.56
C GLY A 326 -3.95 5.77 -4.46
N TRP A 327 -4.13 7.05 -4.15
CA TRP A 327 -4.85 7.97 -5.02
C TRP A 327 -4.24 8.03 -6.43
N GLY A 328 -2.91 8.03 -6.56
CA GLY A 328 -2.23 8.02 -7.85
C GLY A 328 -2.57 6.79 -8.69
N VAL A 329 -2.56 5.60 -8.10
CA VAL A 329 -2.94 4.36 -8.79
C VAL A 329 -4.43 4.37 -9.18
N SER A 330 -5.30 4.90 -8.34
CA SER A 330 -6.71 5.07 -8.68
C SER A 330 -6.90 5.96 -9.93
N ARG A 331 -6.09 7.00 -10.09
CA ARG A 331 -6.13 7.86 -11.29
C ARG A 331 -5.58 7.17 -12.54
N ILE A 332 -4.58 6.29 -12.39
CA ILE A 332 -4.12 5.43 -13.50
C ILE A 332 -5.27 4.54 -13.97
N ILE A 333 -5.99 3.88 -13.05
CA ILE A 333 -7.14 3.03 -13.38
C ILE A 333 -8.25 3.84 -14.06
N ASP A 334 -8.51 5.07 -13.62
CA ASP A 334 -9.48 5.95 -14.27
C ASP A 334 -9.16 6.21 -15.73
N VAL A 335 -7.89 6.52 -16.05
CA VAL A 335 -7.45 6.76 -17.43
C VAL A 335 -7.56 5.49 -18.27
N ILE A 336 -7.16 4.35 -17.72
CA ILE A 336 -7.28 3.05 -18.42
C ILE A 336 -8.75 2.75 -18.73
N ALA A 337 -9.66 2.97 -17.75
CA ALA A 337 -11.09 2.69 -17.91
C ALA A 337 -11.79 3.61 -18.92
N GLN A 338 -11.28 4.84 -19.10
CA GLN A 338 -11.83 5.83 -20.04
C GLN A 338 -11.26 5.68 -21.46
N SER A 339 -10.17 4.95 -21.62
CA SER A 339 -9.46 4.84 -22.90
C SER A 339 -10.10 3.77 -23.77
N SER A 340 -10.76 4.18 -24.86
CA SER A 340 -11.25 3.27 -25.88
C SER A 340 -10.07 2.57 -26.55
N GLY A 341 -10.15 1.24 -26.71
CA GLY A 341 -9.06 0.44 -27.30
C GLY A 341 -7.81 0.32 -26.42
N SER A 342 -7.94 0.55 -25.11
CA SER A 342 -6.84 0.35 -24.16
C SER A 342 -6.24 -1.04 -24.29
N VAL A 343 -4.91 -1.12 -24.27
CA VAL A 343 -4.16 -2.38 -24.25
C VAL A 343 -4.23 -3.09 -22.91
N ILE A 344 -4.75 -2.43 -21.87
CA ILE A 344 -4.91 -2.93 -20.50
C ILE A 344 -6.40 -3.05 -20.15
N LYS A 345 -6.77 -4.13 -19.49
CA LYS A 345 -8.10 -4.36 -18.93
C LYS A 345 -8.24 -3.62 -17.59
N ALA A 346 -9.14 -2.64 -17.51
CA ALA A 346 -9.37 -1.85 -16.29
C ALA A 346 -9.97 -2.66 -15.14
N ASP A 347 -10.66 -3.75 -15.43
CA ASP A 347 -11.31 -4.67 -14.47
C ASP A 347 -10.41 -5.84 -14.03
N ALA A 348 -9.14 -5.85 -14.45
CA ALA A 348 -8.18 -6.91 -14.18
C ALA A 348 -6.82 -6.33 -13.75
N ILE A 349 -6.85 -5.45 -12.74
CA ILE A 349 -5.65 -4.81 -12.20
C ILE A 349 -5.26 -5.45 -10.88
N GLY A 350 -3.98 -5.83 -10.76
CA GLY A 350 -3.32 -6.18 -9.51
C GLY A 350 -2.33 -5.11 -9.08
N VAL A 351 -1.84 -5.20 -7.85
CA VAL A 351 -0.82 -4.30 -7.30
C VAL A 351 0.20 -5.06 -6.47
N THR A 352 1.48 -4.69 -6.59
CA THR A 352 2.58 -5.25 -5.79
C THR A 352 3.65 -4.19 -5.51
N GLY A 353 4.48 -4.46 -4.54
CA GLY A 353 5.64 -3.67 -4.15
C GLY A 353 6.29 -4.27 -2.92
N CYS A 354 7.56 -3.93 -2.66
CA CYS A 354 8.31 -4.44 -1.52
C CYS A 354 8.63 -3.35 -0.49
N SER A 355 8.76 -3.74 0.79
CA SER A 355 9.13 -2.85 1.90
C SER A 355 8.11 -1.70 2.07
N ARG A 356 8.54 -0.45 2.10
CA ARG A 356 7.65 0.72 2.10
C ARG A 356 6.67 0.75 0.93
N TYR A 357 7.08 0.24 -0.23
CA TYR A 357 6.19 0.06 -1.37
C TYR A 357 5.28 -1.15 -1.23
N GLY A 358 5.64 -2.12 -0.37
CA GLY A 358 4.76 -3.18 0.10
C GLY A 358 3.64 -2.65 1.00
N LYS A 359 3.95 -1.71 1.92
CA LYS A 359 2.95 -0.96 2.68
C LYS A 359 1.97 -0.24 1.74
N SER A 360 2.53 0.40 0.69
CA SER A 360 1.75 1.10 -0.33
C SER A 360 0.87 0.15 -1.13
N ALA A 361 1.42 -0.94 -1.67
CA ALA A 361 0.67 -1.93 -2.44
C ALA A 361 -0.50 -2.51 -1.62
N PHE A 362 -0.27 -2.77 -0.33
CA PHE A 362 -1.30 -3.20 0.60
C PHE A 362 -2.43 -2.17 0.71
N LEU A 363 -2.09 -0.92 1.01
CA LEU A 363 -3.08 0.14 1.20
C LEU A 363 -3.81 0.51 -0.10
N ILE A 364 -3.15 0.45 -1.26
CA ILE A 364 -3.78 0.64 -2.58
C ILE A 364 -4.92 -0.36 -2.77
N GLY A 365 -4.66 -1.66 -2.51
CA GLY A 365 -5.67 -2.71 -2.60
C GLY A 365 -6.80 -2.56 -1.58
N VAL A 366 -6.51 -1.98 -0.42
CA VAL A 366 -7.50 -1.67 0.63
C VAL A 366 -8.44 -0.54 0.21
N LEU A 367 -7.89 0.55 -0.35
CA LEU A 367 -8.62 1.80 -0.61
C LEU A 367 -9.27 1.88 -2.01
N ASP A 368 -8.95 0.96 -2.92
CA ASP A 368 -9.54 0.92 -4.27
C ASP A 368 -10.13 -0.46 -4.56
N GLN A 369 -11.44 -0.54 -4.60
CA GLN A 369 -12.16 -1.81 -4.79
C GLN A 369 -12.04 -2.38 -6.21
N ARG A 370 -11.49 -1.62 -7.17
CA ARG A 370 -11.19 -2.09 -8.53
C ARG A 370 -9.92 -2.94 -8.62
N ILE A 371 -9.08 -2.92 -7.58
CA ILE A 371 -7.89 -3.80 -7.50
C ILE A 371 -8.35 -5.23 -7.26
N ALA A 372 -8.20 -6.09 -8.25
CA ALA A 372 -8.63 -7.49 -8.20
C ALA A 372 -7.65 -8.39 -7.42
N LEU A 373 -6.37 -8.02 -7.36
CA LEU A 373 -5.32 -8.80 -6.66
C LEU A 373 -4.32 -7.87 -5.96
N THR A 374 -4.19 -8.01 -4.65
CA THR A 374 -3.26 -7.23 -3.81
C THR A 374 -2.13 -8.13 -3.34
N MET A 375 -0.88 -7.72 -3.60
CA MET A 375 0.31 -8.56 -3.38
C MET A 375 1.42 -7.78 -2.66
N PRO A 376 1.29 -7.45 -1.36
CA PRO A 376 2.36 -6.81 -0.61
C PRO A 376 3.52 -7.78 -0.35
N ILE A 377 4.76 -7.29 -0.52
CA ILE A 377 5.99 -8.04 -0.26
C ILE A 377 6.71 -7.38 0.91
N GLU A 378 7.02 -8.16 1.95
CA GLU A 378 7.89 -7.76 3.08
C GLU A 378 7.56 -6.35 3.59
N SER A 379 6.26 -6.07 3.81
CA SER A 379 5.76 -4.72 4.09
C SER A 379 6.23 -4.15 5.44
N GLY A 380 6.53 -5.01 6.40
CA GLY A 380 7.04 -4.62 7.72
C GLY A 380 6.07 -3.79 8.56
N SER A 381 6.57 -3.27 9.68
CA SER A 381 5.79 -2.52 10.67
C SER A 381 5.00 -1.38 10.04
N ALA A 382 3.77 -1.24 10.50
CA ALA A 382 2.75 -0.33 9.95
C ALA A 382 2.30 -0.65 8.50
N GLY A 383 2.74 -1.80 7.95
CA GLY A 383 2.14 -2.46 6.80
C GLY A 383 1.15 -3.54 7.25
N VAL A 384 1.42 -4.81 6.94
CA VAL A 384 0.57 -5.95 7.35
C VAL A 384 0.64 -6.28 8.85
N PRO A 385 1.81 -6.23 9.54
CA PRO A 385 1.92 -6.58 10.95
C PRO A 385 0.94 -5.82 11.83
N ILE A 386 0.35 -6.50 12.84
CA ILE A 386 -0.56 -5.85 13.80
C ILE A 386 0.12 -4.66 14.47
N TRP A 387 -0.60 -3.55 14.60
CA TRP A 387 -0.07 -2.31 15.21
C TRP A 387 0.19 -2.49 16.71
N ARG A 388 -0.61 -3.33 17.38
CA ARG A 388 -0.41 -3.68 18.79
C ARG A 388 0.94 -4.36 19.03
N GLY A 389 1.49 -5.03 18.02
CA GLY A 389 2.81 -5.67 18.03
C GLY A 389 2.92 -6.84 18.99
N ILE A 390 3.77 -7.80 18.68
CA ILE A 390 4.07 -8.93 19.56
C ILE A 390 5.30 -8.58 20.41
N PRO A 391 5.20 -8.54 21.75
CA PRO A 391 6.32 -8.25 22.61
C PRO A 391 7.50 -9.19 22.36
N GLY A 392 8.72 -8.62 22.25
CA GLY A 392 9.95 -9.40 22.04
C GLY A 392 10.17 -9.94 20.62
N GLU A 393 9.31 -9.61 19.66
CA GLU A 393 9.48 -10.00 18.25
C GLU A 393 10.68 -9.32 17.58
N GLY A 394 11.04 -8.11 18.01
CA GLY A 394 12.11 -7.32 17.41
C GLY A 394 11.66 -6.48 16.23
N ALA A 395 10.35 -6.30 16.03
CA ALA A 395 9.79 -5.48 14.97
C ALA A 395 10.12 -4.00 15.16
N GLN A 396 10.26 -3.26 14.05
CA GLN A 396 10.39 -1.80 14.07
C GLN A 396 9.21 -1.19 14.84
N SER A 397 9.48 -0.26 15.75
CA SER A 397 8.42 0.43 16.49
C SER A 397 7.56 1.30 15.57
N LEU A 398 6.29 1.50 15.94
CA LEU A 398 5.40 2.37 15.18
C LEU A 398 5.88 3.82 15.16
N SER A 399 6.50 4.30 16.26
CA SER A 399 7.07 5.64 16.34
C SER A 399 8.23 5.81 15.35
N SER A 400 9.10 4.79 15.23
CA SER A 400 10.17 4.77 14.22
C SER A 400 9.59 4.80 12.80
N ALA A 401 8.63 3.94 12.48
CA ALA A 401 7.98 3.90 11.17
C ALA A 401 7.24 5.22 10.83
N TYR A 402 6.61 5.85 11.83
CA TYR A 402 5.93 7.13 11.66
C TYR A 402 6.91 8.29 11.43
N GLY A 403 8.06 8.27 12.13
CA GLY A 403 9.09 9.31 12.05
C GLY A 403 9.97 9.23 10.81
N GLU A 404 10.06 8.05 10.17
CA GLU A 404 10.98 7.82 9.06
C GLU A 404 10.60 8.66 7.81
N GLN A 405 9.34 8.69 7.47
CA GLN A 405 8.77 9.48 6.36
C GLN A 405 7.32 9.86 6.70
N PRO A 406 6.71 10.84 6.04
CA PRO A 406 5.31 11.17 6.22
C PRO A 406 4.37 10.15 5.55
N TRP A 407 4.66 8.85 5.69
CA TRP A 407 3.86 7.77 5.09
C TRP A 407 2.44 7.72 5.61
N PHE A 408 2.27 7.95 6.93
CA PHE A 408 0.98 7.92 7.62
C PHE A 408 0.37 9.30 7.73
N GLY A 409 -0.94 9.35 7.91
CA GLY A 409 -1.67 10.56 8.27
C GLY A 409 -1.17 11.15 9.60
N ASP A 410 -1.36 12.46 9.77
CA ASP A 410 -0.80 13.19 10.91
C ASP A 410 -1.38 12.72 12.25
N ALA A 411 -2.65 12.26 12.27
CA ALA A 411 -3.31 11.77 13.47
C ALA A 411 -2.65 10.51 14.07
N PHE A 412 -1.98 9.68 13.25
CA PHE A 412 -1.38 8.43 13.70
C PHE A 412 -0.28 8.63 14.75
N GLY A 413 0.39 9.80 14.72
CA GLY A 413 1.43 10.15 15.69
C GLY A 413 0.98 10.01 17.14
N ALA A 414 -0.29 10.29 17.45
CA ALA A 414 -0.85 10.18 18.79
C ALA A 414 -1.00 8.72 19.30
N PHE A 415 -0.90 7.73 18.41
CA PHE A 415 -1.14 6.32 18.74
C PHE A 415 0.11 5.46 18.67
N THR A 416 1.23 5.97 18.16
CA THR A 416 2.45 5.19 17.96
C THR A 416 3.06 4.62 19.25
N SER A 417 2.86 5.29 20.38
CA SER A 417 3.26 4.82 21.73
C SER A 417 2.14 4.07 22.49
N SER A 418 0.92 4.11 21.97
CA SER A 418 -0.26 3.52 22.61
C SER A 418 -1.20 2.90 21.55
N PRO A 419 -0.72 1.96 20.73
CA PRO A 419 -1.53 1.40 19.64
C PRO A 419 -2.76 0.64 20.12
N THR A 420 -2.78 0.20 21.38
CA THR A 420 -3.94 -0.42 22.01
C THR A 420 -5.16 0.50 22.12
N LYS A 421 -4.99 1.82 21.97
CA LYS A 421 -6.10 2.79 21.92
C LYS A 421 -6.74 2.89 20.54
N LEU A 422 -6.08 2.39 19.48
CA LEU A 422 -6.69 2.40 18.14
C LEU A 422 -7.96 1.54 18.13
N PRO A 423 -9.07 2.05 17.56
CA PRO A 423 -10.33 1.31 17.49
C PRO A 423 -10.34 0.22 16.42
N ILE A 424 -9.27 0.14 15.63
CA ILE A 424 -9.00 -0.84 14.57
C ILE A 424 -7.58 -1.37 14.67
N ASP A 425 -7.29 -2.46 13.95
CA ASP A 425 -5.93 -2.95 13.74
C ASP A 425 -5.77 -3.56 12.34
N THR A 426 -4.55 -3.91 11.94
CA THR A 426 -4.23 -4.33 10.56
C THR A 426 -4.96 -5.59 10.10
N HIS A 427 -5.42 -6.48 11.00
CA HIS A 427 -6.27 -7.61 10.63
C HIS A 427 -7.60 -7.14 9.98
N GLU A 428 -8.15 -6.01 10.42
CA GLU A 428 -9.31 -5.38 9.78
C GLU A 428 -8.94 -4.73 8.44
N ILE A 429 -7.72 -4.16 8.34
CA ILE A 429 -7.21 -3.64 7.07
C ILE A 429 -6.98 -4.78 6.06
N VAL A 430 -6.46 -5.94 6.49
CA VAL A 430 -6.40 -7.18 5.69
C VAL A 430 -7.80 -7.59 5.24
N ALA A 431 -8.77 -7.58 6.14
CA ALA A 431 -10.16 -7.92 5.87
C ALA A 431 -10.83 -6.99 4.85
N MET A 432 -10.44 -5.70 4.77
CA MET A 432 -10.98 -4.75 3.79
C MET A 432 -10.70 -5.15 2.34
N VAL A 433 -9.70 -5.99 2.07
CA VAL A 433 -9.46 -6.51 0.73
C VAL A 433 -10.49 -7.59 0.35
N ALA A 434 -11.10 -8.27 1.32
CA ALA A 434 -12.10 -9.32 1.07
C ALA A 434 -13.35 -8.79 0.32
N PRO A 435 -13.91 -9.57 -0.59
CA PRO A 435 -13.58 -10.95 -0.97
C PRO A 435 -12.56 -11.06 -2.11
N ARG A 436 -11.90 -9.97 -2.53
CA ARG A 436 -10.93 -9.92 -3.63
C ARG A 436 -9.64 -10.68 -3.30
N GLY A 437 -8.77 -10.88 -4.30
CA GLY A 437 -7.52 -11.62 -4.12
C GLY A 437 -6.51 -10.88 -3.24
N LEU A 438 -5.94 -11.57 -2.26
CA LEU A 438 -4.84 -11.08 -1.43
C LEU A 438 -3.76 -12.16 -1.31
N PHE A 439 -2.53 -11.83 -1.70
CA PHE A 439 -1.38 -12.68 -1.52
C PHE A 439 -0.28 -11.91 -0.79
N ILE A 440 -0.12 -12.15 0.51
CA ILE A 440 0.90 -11.55 1.36
C ILE A 440 2.16 -12.40 1.29
N MET A 441 3.28 -11.79 0.93
CA MET A 441 4.61 -12.40 0.86
C MET A 441 5.50 -11.77 1.94
N ASP A 442 6.05 -12.58 2.84
CA ASP A 442 6.80 -12.07 3.98
C ASP A 442 8.07 -12.89 4.23
N ASN A 443 8.99 -12.36 5.04
CA ASN A 443 10.29 -12.95 5.30
C ASN A 443 10.46 -13.25 6.79
N PRO A 444 10.51 -14.56 7.20
CA PRO A 444 10.60 -14.96 8.60
C PRO A 444 11.97 -14.67 9.24
N HIS A 445 12.98 -14.32 8.43
CA HIS A 445 14.35 -14.09 8.89
C HIS A 445 14.65 -12.63 9.23
N ILE A 446 13.72 -11.71 8.97
CA ILE A 446 13.88 -10.28 9.21
C ILE A 446 12.95 -9.86 10.35
N ALA A 447 13.41 -9.99 11.59
CA ALA A 447 12.63 -9.66 12.78
C ALA A 447 12.08 -8.21 12.74
N ASN A 448 12.86 -7.26 12.20
CA ASN A 448 12.47 -5.86 12.06
C ASN A 448 11.19 -5.65 11.22
N LEU A 449 10.81 -6.62 10.39
CA LEU A 449 9.57 -6.58 9.61
C LEU A 449 8.34 -7.06 10.39
N GLY A 450 8.50 -7.70 11.55
CA GLY A 450 7.40 -8.20 12.37
C GLY A 450 6.63 -9.38 11.76
N PRO A 451 7.32 -10.47 11.33
CA PRO A 451 6.68 -11.56 10.60
C PRO A 451 5.63 -12.34 11.42
N LYS A 452 5.79 -12.45 12.74
CA LYS A 452 4.77 -13.07 13.61
C LYS A 452 3.53 -12.19 13.73
N SER A 453 3.73 -10.89 13.89
CA SER A 453 2.66 -9.88 13.90
C SER A 453 1.91 -9.84 12.56
N ALA A 454 2.62 -10.00 11.43
CA ALA A 454 2.01 -10.10 10.11
C ALA A 454 1.17 -11.38 9.95
N HIS A 455 1.66 -12.51 10.46
CA HIS A 455 0.91 -13.77 10.45
C HIS A 455 -0.39 -13.65 11.26
N VAL A 456 -0.34 -13.03 12.45
CA VAL A 456 -1.56 -12.79 13.26
C VAL A 456 -2.56 -11.92 12.51
N ALA A 457 -2.11 -10.86 11.84
CA ALA A 457 -2.98 -10.01 11.02
C ALA A 457 -3.61 -10.79 9.85
N ALA A 458 -2.83 -11.61 9.16
CA ALA A 458 -3.32 -12.45 8.07
C ALA A 458 -4.37 -13.46 8.56
N LEU A 459 -4.12 -14.13 9.70
CA LEU A 459 -5.08 -15.05 10.32
C LEU A 459 -6.37 -14.35 10.72
N GLY A 460 -6.28 -13.16 11.35
CA GLY A 460 -7.45 -12.38 11.75
C GLY A 460 -8.28 -11.91 10.56
N GLY A 461 -7.63 -11.43 9.50
CA GLY A 461 -8.29 -11.05 8.25
C GLY A 461 -8.92 -12.26 7.53
N ALA A 462 -8.25 -13.42 7.55
CA ALA A 462 -8.75 -14.66 6.96
C ALA A 462 -10.08 -15.13 7.57
N GLU A 463 -10.36 -14.82 8.85
CA GLU A 463 -11.66 -15.11 9.46
C GLU A 463 -12.80 -14.35 8.77
N VAL A 464 -12.55 -13.13 8.28
CA VAL A 464 -13.55 -12.39 7.49
C VAL A 464 -13.72 -13.00 6.10
N TYR A 465 -12.62 -13.34 5.42
CA TYR A 465 -12.70 -14.07 4.15
C TYR A 465 -13.52 -15.37 4.29
N LYS A 466 -13.28 -16.12 5.37
CA LYS A 466 -14.02 -17.35 5.68
C LYS A 466 -15.53 -17.06 5.88
N ALA A 467 -15.88 -16.07 6.69
CA ALA A 467 -17.27 -15.69 6.94
C ALA A 467 -18.00 -15.26 5.66
N LEU A 468 -17.29 -14.62 4.73
CA LEU A 468 -17.81 -14.23 3.42
C LEU A 468 -17.90 -15.39 2.40
N GLY A 469 -17.40 -16.59 2.74
CA GLY A 469 -17.30 -17.72 1.81
C GLY A 469 -16.23 -17.56 0.75
N ALA A 470 -15.20 -16.74 1.03
CA ALA A 470 -14.09 -16.43 0.14
C ALA A 470 -12.71 -16.84 0.73
N GLY A 471 -12.69 -17.84 1.60
CA GLY A 471 -11.48 -18.31 2.29
C GLY A 471 -10.31 -18.63 1.36
N ASP A 472 -10.60 -19.08 0.15
CA ASP A 472 -9.61 -19.41 -0.87
C ASP A 472 -9.03 -18.18 -1.60
N ASN A 473 -9.45 -16.96 -1.23
CA ASN A 473 -9.00 -15.73 -1.88
C ASN A 473 -7.88 -15.01 -1.10
N ILE A 474 -7.49 -15.50 0.07
CA ILE A 474 -6.36 -14.98 0.84
C ILE A 474 -5.24 -16.01 0.94
N SER A 475 -4.01 -15.56 0.68
CA SER A 475 -2.79 -16.34 0.93
C SER A 475 -1.77 -15.51 1.71
N TYR A 476 -1.02 -16.18 2.58
CA TYR A 476 0.12 -15.63 3.32
C TYR A 476 1.27 -16.63 3.27
N TRP A 477 2.43 -16.19 2.79
CA TRP A 477 3.61 -17.04 2.70
C TRP A 477 4.80 -16.37 3.35
N SER A 478 5.31 -16.97 4.43
CA SER A 478 6.48 -16.54 5.20
C SER A 478 7.33 -17.75 5.58
N ASP A 479 7.94 -18.37 4.56
CA ASP A 479 8.73 -19.59 4.67
C ASP A 479 9.98 -19.61 3.78
N VAL A 480 10.44 -18.44 3.34
CA VAL A 480 11.69 -18.29 2.58
C VAL A 480 12.92 -18.67 3.40
N GLN A 481 14.03 -19.01 2.73
CA GLN A 481 15.17 -19.66 3.39
C GLN A 481 16.23 -18.71 3.92
N ASP A 482 16.23 -17.45 3.51
CA ASP A 482 17.24 -16.46 3.92
C ASP A 482 16.63 -15.08 4.19
N GLY A 483 17.43 -14.19 4.84
CA GLY A 483 17.03 -12.84 5.24
C GLY A 483 17.31 -11.75 4.22
N THR A 484 17.55 -12.05 2.95
CA THR A 484 17.77 -11.02 1.93
C THR A 484 16.47 -10.25 1.68
N HIS A 485 16.46 -8.97 2.03
CA HIS A 485 15.28 -8.13 1.94
C HIS A 485 14.93 -7.79 0.49
N CYS A 486 13.66 -7.93 0.12
CA CYS A 486 13.14 -7.65 -1.23
C CYS A 486 13.76 -8.50 -2.34
N ALA A 487 14.26 -9.68 -2.04
CA ALA A 487 14.74 -10.60 -3.06
C ALA A 487 13.57 -11.24 -3.83
N VAL A 488 13.75 -11.47 -5.12
CA VAL A 488 12.85 -12.33 -5.90
C VAL A 488 13.03 -13.76 -5.45
N ARG A 489 11.95 -14.40 -4.99
CA ARG A 489 11.98 -15.71 -4.34
C ARG A 489 11.43 -16.82 -5.24
N PRO A 490 12.17 -17.92 -5.41
CA PRO A 490 11.67 -19.09 -6.14
C PRO A 490 10.43 -19.71 -5.47
N GLU A 491 10.37 -19.66 -4.12
CA GLU A 491 9.26 -20.18 -3.32
C GLU A 491 7.92 -19.51 -3.63
N TRP A 492 7.95 -18.23 -4.07
CA TRP A 492 6.75 -17.47 -4.37
C TRP A 492 6.29 -17.58 -5.84
N LYS A 493 7.09 -18.13 -6.77
CA LYS A 493 6.78 -18.16 -8.21
C LYS A 493 5.49 -18.90 -8.55
N ASP A 494 5.33 -20.11 -8.00
CA ASP A 494 4.12 -20.90 -8.25
C ASP A 494 2.87 -20.24 -7.66
N PRO A 495 2.82 -19.89 -6.36
CA PRO A 495 1.65 -19.21 -5.78
C PRO A 495 1.38 -17.84 -6.42
N LEU A 496 2.39 -17.08 -6.86
CA LEU A 496 2.22 -15.83 -7.61
C LEU A 496 1.54 -16.09 -8.95
N THR A 497 2.03 -17.08 -9.71
CA THR A 497 1.44 -17.47 -11.01
C THR A 497 -0.01 -17.89 -10.84
N LYS A 498 -0.33 -18.71 -9.83
CA LYS A 498 -1.68 -19.18 -9.52
C LYS A 498 -2.60 -18.02 -9.14
N SER A 499 -2.13 -17.10 -8.31
CA SER A 499 -2.88 -15.90 -7.93
C SER A 499 -3.21 -15.01 -9.13
N ILE A 500 -2.24 -14.76 -10.01
CA ILE A 500 -2.45 -13.99 -11.24
C ILE A 500 -3.50 -14.68 -12.13
N LYS A 501 -3.36 -15.99 -12.36
CA LYS A 501 -4.32 -16.76 -13.15
C LYS A 501 -5.73 -16.69 -12.58
N LYS A 502 -5.89 -16.91 -11.27
CA LYS A 502 -7.20 -16.90 -10.60
C LYS A 502 -7.85 -15.53 -10.65
N PHE A 503 -7.15 -14.47 -10.24
CA PHE A 503 -7.77 -13.17 -9.98
C PHE A 503 -7.72 -12.21 -11.16
N LEU A 504 -6.70 -12.29 -12.01
CA LEU A 504 -6.55 -11.37 -13.14
C LEU A 504 -6.96 -11.99 -14.48
N LEU A 505 -6.60 -13.26 -14.73
CA LEU A 505 -6.97 -13.95 -15.96
C LEU A 505 -8.32 -14.69 -15.84
N LYS A 506 -8.87 -14.78 -14.63
CA LYS A 506 -10.12 -15.54 -14.37
C LYS A 506 -10.03 -17.01 -14.80
N SER A 507 -8.83 -17.59 -14.68
CA SER A 507 -8.53 -18.99 -15.00
C SER A 507 -7.82 -19.65 -13.83
N GLY A 508 -8.27 -20.81 -13.39
CA GLY A 508 -7.73 -21.49 -12.22
C GLY A 508 -8.59 -21.30 -10.96
N SER A 509 -8.42 -22.21 -10.03
CA SER A 509 -9.24 -22.30 -8.81
C SER A 509 -8.42 -22.75 -7.59
N ASP A 510 -7.11 -22.48 -7.59
CA ASP A 510 -6.27 -22.90 -6.47
C ASP A 510 -6.73 -22.25 -5.17
N PRO A 511 -6.78 -23.00 -4.08
CA PRO A 511 -7.15 -22.47 -2.77
C PRO A 511 -6.09 -21.50 -2.25
N GLY A 512 -6.53 -20.56 -1.42
CA GLY A 512 -5.64 -19.73 -0.63
C GLY A 512 -4.90 -20.56 0.41
N VAL A 513 -3.62 -20.26 0.60
CA VAL A 513 -2.76 -20.98 1.54
C VAL A 513 -2.13 -20.01 2.52
N ILE A 514 -2.28 -20.29 3.82
CA ILE A 514 -1.53 -19.60 4.87
C ILE A 514 -0.38 -20.50 5.30
N LYS A 515 0.85 -20.09 4.98
CA LYS A 515 2.08 -20.86 5.21
C LYS A 515 3.12 -19.99 5.91
N ALA A 516 3.43 -20.36 7.16
CA ALA A 516 4.44 -19.68 7.95
C ALA A 516 5.44 -20.68 8.51
N SER A 517 6.72 -20.35 8.45
CA SER A 517 7.75 -21.10 9.20
C SER A 517 7.58 -20.89 10.70
N SER A 518 8.22 -21.71 11.52
CA SER A 518 8.19 -21.56 12.99
C SER A 518 8.70 -20.19 13.46
N LYS A 519 9.57 -19.53 12.69
CA LYS A 519 10.09 -18.18 12.98
C LYS A 519 9.02 -17.08 12.81
N ALA A 520 8.09 -17.29 11.89
CA ALA A 520 7.02 -16.33 11.56
C ALA A 520 5.67 -16.71 12.18
N SER A 521 5.56 -17.87 12.84
CA SER A 521 4.28 -18.36 13.37
C SER A 521 3.82 -17.53 14.56
N GLY A 522 2.70 -16.85 14.41
CA GLY A 522 1.93 -16.20 15.47
C GLY A 522 0.63 -16.95 15.74
N ASN A 523 0.06 -16.79 16.93
CA ASN A 523 -1.18 -17.46 17.34
C ASN A 523 -2.31 -16.42 17.48
N LEU A 524 -3.32 -16.47 16.60
CA LEU A 524 -4.46 -15.55 16.64
C LEU A 524 -5.28 -15.69 17.94
N ALA A 525 -5.34 -16.87 18.56
CA ALA A 525 -6.12 -17.09 19.77
C ALA A 525 -5.63 -16.22 20.95
N ASP A 526 -4.33 -15.88 20.99
CA ASP A 526 -3.76 -15.02 22.02
C ASP A 526 -4.22 -13.55 21.88
N TRP A 527 -4.74 -13.19 20.72
CA TRP A 527 -5.02 -11.81 20.32
C TRP A 527 -6.49 -11.48 20.17
N ARG A 528 -7.40 -12.45 20.05
CA ARG A 528 -8.83 -12.22 19.88
C ARG A 528 -9.66 -12.76 21.06
N ASP A 529 -10.76 -12.06 21.35
CA ASP A 529 -11.82 -12.46 22.28
C ASP A 529 -13.19 -12.57 21.57
N TRP A 530 -13.20 -12.46 20.26
CA TRP A 530 -14.39 -12.57 19.41
C TRP A 530 -14.38 -13.88 18.59
N GLN A 531 -15.55 -14.28 18.13
CA GLN A 531 -15.76 -15.46 17.30
C GLN A 531 -16.22 -15.06 15.89
N THR A 532 -15.83 -15.85 14.90
CA THR A 532 -16.26 -15.67 13.51
C THR A 532 -17.73 -16.05 13.38
N PRO A 533 -18.61 -15.14 12.93
CA PRO A 533 -20.03 -15.47 12.75
C PRO A 533 -20.23 -16.30 11.48
N THR A 534 -21.34 -17.03 11.45
CA THR A 534 -21.91 -17.50 10.19
C THR A 534 -22.73 -16.36 9.59
N LEU A 535 -22.34 -15.88 8.41
CA LEU A 535 -23.07 -14.84 7.68
C LEU A 535 -23.97 -15.49 6.62
N ASN A 536 -25.23 -15.04 6.58
CA ASN A 536 -26.25 -15.50 5.61
C ASN A 536 -26.05 -14.86 4.22
#